data_4070afb068ad9de53cc3227775a5a956
#
_entry.id   4070afb068ad9de53cc3227775a5a956
#
_cell.length_a   1.000
_cell.length_b   1.000
_cell.length_c   1.000
_cell.angle_alpha   90.00
_cell.angle_beta   90.00
_cell.angle_gamma   90.00
#
_symmetry.space_group_name_H-M   'P 1'
#
loop_
_entity.id
_entity.type
_entity.pdbx_description
1 polymer ?
#
loop_
_entity_poly.entity_id
_entity_poly.type
_entity_poly.pdbx_seq_one_letter_code
_entity_poly.pdbx_strand_id
1 'polypeptide(L)'
;MKFRFLSLTIACIAVLAACKNSQKTAMVDSLPNEPIHYEAEKHLTNVRQMTYGGNNAEAYWSFDGKKLIFQSDNPNWNVGCDQIFLLDTKETPDSSKLSLISTGKGRTTCSWFMPDNKSILYASTHLVHDSCPPVPDMGRRYVWSLYDAYDIFVADLKGNVKKQLTNSPRYDAEATVSPKGDKIIFTSLRTGDLELYTMNLDGTEVKQITNTPGYDGGACFSADGTKIVWRASRPKDDAELKAYKDLLDQDMVEPTNLEIWMANADGSDARQVTNLGKANWAPTFTPKGDKIIFCSNYKSERGFPFNLYIVNLDGTGMEQLTFDDQFDSFPMFSPDGKKFVWCSNRHNGRTRDTNVFIADWID
;
A
#
# COMPACT_ATOMS: atom_id res chain seq x y z
N MET A 1 56.16 -54.14 -40.50
CA MET A 1 54.70 -54.34 -40.43
C MET A 1 54.04 -53.00 -40.20
N LYS A 2 53.43 -52.43 -41.24
CA LYS A 2 52.84 -51.09 -41.21
C LYS A 2 51.31 -51.26 -40.99
N PHE A 3 50.79 -50.70 -39.90
CA PHE A 3 49.32 -50.55 -39.76
C PHE A 3 48.95 -49.07 -39.92
N ARG A 4 48.11 -48.86 -40.91
CA ARG A 4 47.47 -47.59 -41.21
C ARG A 4 46.24 -47.47 -40.30
N PHE A 5 46.10 -46.38 -39.57
CA PHE A 5 44.84 -45.97 -38.95
C PHE A 5 44.11 -44.97 -39.85
N LEU A 6 42.92 -45.34 -40.18
CA LEU A 6 41.96 -44.57 -40.99
C LEU A 6 41.21 -43.59 -40.05
N SER A 7 41.35 -42.33 -40.29
CA SER A 7 40.59 -41.28 -39.54
C SER A 7 39.19 -41.16 -40.14
N LEU A 8 38.17 -41.41 -39.34
CA LEU A 8 36.78 -41.13 -39.67
C LEU A 8 36.38 -39.80 -38.97
N THR A 9 36.30 -38.73 -39.76
CA THR A 9 35.72 -37.45 -39.38
C THR A 9 34.21 -37.54 -39.53
N ILE A 10 33.48 -37.54 -38.41
CA ILE A 10 32.03 -37.35 -38.41
C ILE A 10 31.74 -35.88 -38.10
N ALA A 11 31.20 -35.21 -39.11
CA ALA A 11 30.65 -33.89 -39.02
C ALA A 11 29.33 -33.95 -38.23
N CYS A 12 29.28 -33.31 -37.04
CA CYS A 12 28.03 -32.92 -36.39
C CYS A 12 27.94 -31.41 -36.46
N ILE A 13 27.29 -30.92 -37.50
CA ILE A 13 26.93 -29.52 -37.64
C ILE A 13 25.43 -29.37 -37.42
N ALA A 14 25.10 -28.43 -36.51
CA ALA A 14 23.90 -27.64 -36.45
C ALA A 14 22.54 -28.33 -36.15
N VAL A 15 22.18 -28.36 -34.84
CA VAL A 15 20.81 -28.03 -34.39
C VAL A 15 20.92 -27.37 -33.01
N LEU A 16 21.24 -26.10 -32.97
CA LEU A 16 21.12 -25.24 -31.77
C LEU A 16 20.75 -23.82 -32.20
N ALA A 17 19.56 -23.68 -32.75
CA ALA A 17 18.97 -22.34 -32.94
C ALA A 17 17.46 -22.45 -33.17
N ALA A 18 16.70 -22.85 -32.13
CA ALA A 18 15.24 -22.61 -32.09
C ALA A 18 14.67 -22.99 -30.71
N CYS A 19 15.11 -22.35 -29.66
CA CYS A 19 14.40 -22.36 -28.35
C CYS A 19 14.77 -21.14 -27.52
N LYS A 20 14.54 -19.97 -28.07
CA LYS A 20 14.58 -18.71 -27.30
C LYS A 20 13.52 -17.75 -27.87
N ASN A 21 12.25 -18.10 -27.78
CA ASN A 21 11.16 -17.10 -27.92
C ASN A 21 9.78 -17.71 -27.60
N SER A 22 9.65 -18.53 -26.56
CA SER A 22 8.33 -19.09 -26.20
C SER A 22 8.02 -19.09 -24.71
N GLN A 23 8.68 -18.26 -23.91
CA GLN A 23 8.37 -18.18 -22.47
C GLN A 23 7.80 -16.84 -22.00
N LYS A 24 7.50 -15.90 -22.89
CA LYS A 24 6.94 -14.60 -22.49
C LYS A 24 5.42 -14.45 -22.62
N THR A 25 4.70 -15.45 -23.10
CA THR A 25 3.24 -15.36 -23.29
C THR A 25 2.44 -16.40 -22.49
N ALA A 26 3.07 -17.26 -21.73
CA ALA A 26 2.42 -18.41 -21.09
C ALA A 26 1.98 -18.19 -19.63
N MET A 27 2.10 -16.99 -19.05
CA MET A 27 1.70 -16.76 -17.68
C MET A 27 0.26 -16.24 -17.48
N VAL A 28 -0.46 -15.93 -18.55
CA VAL A 28 -1.85 -15.42 -18.42
C VAL A 28 -2.91 -16.54 -18.51
N ASP A 29 -2.58 -17.69 -19.09
CA ASP A 29 -3.60 -18.72 -19.40
C ASP A 29 -3.65 -19.93 -18.44
N SER A 30 -2.95 -19.91 -17.30
CA SER A 30 -2.93 -21.06 -16.38
C SER A 30 -3.16 -20.75 -14.92
N LEU A 31 -3.77 -19.60 -14.60
CA LEU A 31 -4.29 -19.40 -13.23
C LEU A 31 -5.49 -20.32 -13.04
N PRO A 32 -5.59 -21.03 -11.92
CA PRO A 32 -6.74 -21.90 -11.63
C PRO A 32 -8.04 -21.10 -11.69
N ASN A 33 -9.19 -21.81 -11.78
CA ASN A 33 -10.55 -21.24 -11.77
C ASN A 33 -10.90 -20.49 -10.46
N GLU A 34 -10.00 -19.65 -9.98
CA GLU A 34 -10.25 -18.78 -8.84
C GLU A 34 -11.04 -17.55 -9.31
N PRO A 35 -12.10 -17.16 -8.61
CA PRO A 35 -12.91 -16.04 -9.03
C PRO A 35 -12.12 -14.74 -8.91
N ILE A 36 -12.23 -13.90 -9.93
CA ILE A 36 -11.77 -12.52 -9.89
C ILE A 36 -12.78 -11.59 -9.21
N HIS A 37 -14.05 -12.01 -9.19
CA HIS A 37 -15.19 -11.30 -8.62
C HIS A 37 -16.15 -12.31 -7.96
N TYR A 38 -16.68 -11.97 -6.79
CA TYR A 38 -17.64 -12.81 -6.06
C TYR A 38 -19.04 -12.24 -6.21
N GLU A 39 -20.06 -13.12 -6.35
CA GLU A 39 -21.47 -12.71 -6.54
C GLU A 39 -22.00 -11.82 -5.40
N ALA A 40 -21.48 -12.00 -4.21
CA ALA A 40 -21.84 -11.21 -3.04
C ALA A 40 -21.30 -9.77 -3.04
N GLU A 41 -20.34 -9.43 -3.90
CA GLU A 41 -19.69 -8.13 -4.02
C GLU A 41 -20.57 -7.14 -4.85
N LYS A 42 -21.73 -6.78 -4.30
CA LYS A 42 -22.77 -6.04 -5.02
C LYS A 42 -22.39 -4.63 -5.48
N HIS A 43 -21.40 -4.04 -4.80
CA HIS A 43 -20.90 -2.70 -5.11
C HIS A 43 -19.82 -2.66 -6.20
N LEU A 44 -19.31 -3.83 -6.62
CA LEU A 44 -18.21 -3.94 -7.56
C LEU A 44 -18.66 -4.57 -8.86
N THR A 45 -18.36 -3.94 -10.01
CA THR A 45 -18.58 -4.51 -11.34
C THR A 45 -17.39 -4.28 -12.23
N ASN A 46 -17.32 -5.02 -13.35
CA ASN A 46 -16.21 -4.91 -14.29
C ASN A 46 -14.82 -5.05 -13.61
N VAL A 47 -14.70 -5.96 -12.65
CA VAL A 47 -13.48 -6.19 -11.90
C VAL A 47 -12.35 -6.61 -12.84
N ARG A 48 -11.19 -5.96 -12.71
CA ARG A 48 -9.97 -6.26 -13.48
C ARG A 48 -8.78 -6.33 -12.56
N GLN A 49 -7.95 -7.34 -12.72
CA GLN A 49 -6.64 -7.44 -12.08
C GLN A 49 -5.62 -6.62 -12.89
N MET A 50 -4.83 -5.80 -12.22
CA MET A 50 -3.91 -4.84 -12.84
C MET A 50 -2.44 -5.20 -12.68
N THR A 51 -2.10 -6.07 -11.72
CA THR A 51 -0.73 -6.55 -11.49
C THR A 51 -0.72 -8.06 -11.27
N TYR A 52 0.44 -8.69 -11.45
CA TYR A 52 0.61 -10.13 -11.31
C TYR A 52 1.95 -10.46 -10.66
N GLY A 53 1.91 -11.28 -9.61
CA GLY A 53 3.07 -11.76 -8.87
C GLY A 53 3.71 -10.72 -7.94
N GLY A 54 4.33 -11.18 -6.86
CA GLY A 54 4.92 -10.33 -5.80
C GLY A 54 3.88 -9.65 -4.92
N ASN A 55 4.32 -8.73 -4.07
CA ASN A 55 3.43 -7.92 -3.24
C ASN A 55 3.25 -6.55 -3.90
N ASN A 56 2.07 -6.29 -4.44
CA ASN A 56 1.70 -5.02 -5.07
C ASN A 56 0.59 -4.40 -4.24
N ALA A 57 0.92 -3.41 -3.43
CA ALA A 57 0.04 -2.86 -2.41
C ALA A 57 -0.06 -1.34 -2.46
N GLU A 58 -1.00 -0.79 -1.72
CA GLU A 58 -1.17 0.66 -1.54
C GLU A 58 -1.30 1.41 -2.88
N ALA A 59 -2.29 1.01 -3.67
CA ALA A 59 -2.54 1.63 -4.96
C ALA A 59 -3.42 2.87 -4.84
N TYR A 60 -2.93 4.02 -5.33
CA TYR A 60 -3.59 5.31 -5.18
C TYR A 60 -3.73 6.04 -6.52
N TRP A 61 -4.88 6.68 -6.71
CA TRP A 61 -5.24 7.40 -7.94
C TRP A 61 -4.50 8.74 -8.08
N SER A 62 -4.18 9.09 -9.33
CA SER A 62 -3.86 10.48 -9.68
C SER A 62 -5.10 11.38 -9.53
N PHE A 63 -4.88 12.68 -9.29
CA PHE A 63 -5.98 13.66 -9.15
C PHE A 63 -6.84 13.78 -10.41
N ASP A 64 -6.32 13.42 -11.59
CA ASP A 64 -7.06 13.38 -12.85
C ASP A 64 -7.69 12.00 -13.14
N GLY A 65 -7.53 11.01 -12.25
CA GLY A 65 -8.11 9.68 -12.35
C GLY A 65 -7.58 8.80 -13.49
N LYS A 66 -6.44 9.14 -14.09
CA LYS A 66 -5.91 8.42 -15.25
C LYS A 66 -4.84 7.41 -14.92
N LYS A 67 -4.19 7.56 -13.77
CA LYS A 67 -3.04 6.77 -13.36
C LYS A 67 -3.20 6.26 -11.95
N LEU A 68 -2.52 5.16 -11.66
CA LEU A 68 -2.28 4.63 -10.32
C LEU A 68 -0.78 4.62 -10.04
N ILE A 69 -0.44 4.87 -8.79
CA ILE A 69 0.86 4.51 -8.22
C ILE A 69 0.64 3.46 -7.15
N PHE A 70 1.60 2.60 -6.98
CA PHE A 70 1.55 1.55 -5.96
C PHE A 70 2.97 1.15 -5.55
N GLN A 71 3.12 0.57 -4.37
CA GLN A 71 4.39 0.00 -3.93
C GLN A 71 4.47 -1.48 -4.30
N SER A 72 5.69 -1.95 -4.61
CA SER A 72 5.92 -3.34 -4.93
C SER A 72 7.34 -3.78 -4.59
N ASP A 73 7.45 -5.01 -4.10
CA ASP A 73 8.68 -5.77 -3.93
C ASP A 73 8.81 -6.92 -4.94
N ASN A 74 8.09 -6.86 -6.07
CA ASN A 74 8.06 -7.93 -7.06
C ASN A 74 9.48 -8.23 -7.60
N PRO A 75 10.04 -9.41 -7.37
CA PRO A 75 11.41 -9.75 -7.75
C PRO A 75 11.62 -9.77 -9.28
N ASN A 76 10.54 -9.93 -10.06
CA ASN A 76 10.61 -9.88 -11.51
C ASN A 76 10.86 -8.47 -12.06
N TRP A 77 10.72 -7.43 -11.23
CA TRP A 77 10.94 -6.03 -11.61
C TRP A 77 12.28 -5.49 -11.13
N ASN A 78 13.19 -6.41 -10.74
CA ASN A 78 14.56 -6.08 -10.35
C ASN A 78 14.65 -5.10 -9.16
N VAL A 79 13.79 -5.29 -8.19
CA VAL A 79 13.81 -4.57 -6.91
C VAL A 79 14.03 -5.55 -5.76
N GLY A 80 14.74 -5.13 -4.76
CA GLY A 80 15.06 -5.97 -3.59
C GLY A 80 14.07 -5.82 -2.43
N CYS A 81 13.33 -4.73 -2.42
CA CYS A 81 12.24 -4.41 -1.47
C CYS A 81 11.33 -3.36 -2.09
N ASP A 82 10.31 -2.94 -1.34
CA ASP A 82 9.28 -2.04 -1.83
C ASP A 82 9.84 -0.79 -2.49
N GLN A 83 9.39 -0.55 -3.71
CA GLN A 83 9.62 0.64 -4.53
C GLN A 83 8.29 1.10 -5.14
N ILE A 84 8.23 2.35 -5.62
CA ILE A 84 7.01 2.92 -6.20
C ILE A 84 7.00 2.77 -7.71
N PHE A 85 5.89 2.23 -8.21
CA PHE A 85 5.61 2.01 -9.64
C PHE A 85 4.41 2.81 -10.11
N LEU A 86 4.42 3.15 -11.40
CA LEU A 86 3.36 3.87 -12.09
C LEU A 86 2.64 2.95 -13.06
N LEU A 87 1.31 3.01 -13.07
CA LEU A 87 0.42 2.25 -13.94
C LEU A 87 -0.59 3.18 -14.61
N ASP A 88 -0.77 3.06 -15.94
CA ASP A 88 -1.89 3.68 -16.66
C ASP A 88 -3.15 2.80 -16.53
N THR A 89 -4.26 3.40 -16.12
CA THR A 89 -5.50 2.65 -15.85
C THR A 89 -6.26 2.19 -17.09
N LYS A 90 -5.93 2.74 -18.25
CA LYS A 90 -6.54 2.37 -19.54
C LYS A 90 -5.85 1.20 -20.22
N GLU A 91 -4.60 0.95 -19.84
CA GLU A 91 -3.84 -0.11 -20.47
C GLU A 91 -4.27 -1.48 -19.92
N THR A 92 -4.19 -2.49 -20.78
CA THR A 92 -4.22 -3.88 -20.32
C THR A 92 -2.99 -4.14 -19.46
N PRO A 93 -3.12 -4.92 -18.39
CA PRO A 93 -2.00 -5.25 -17.53
C PRO A 93 -0.84 -5.84 -18.33
N ASP A 94 0.23 -5.07 -18.45
CA ASP A 94 1.47 -5.48 -19.10
C ASP A 94 2.63 -5.02 -18.23
N SER A 95 3.25 -5.96 -17.54
CA SER A 95 4.37 -5.69 -16.63
C SER A 95 5.56 -5.01 -17.32
N SER A 96 5.68 -5.10 -18.65
CA SER A 96 6.72 -4.42 -19.43
C SER A 96 6.51 -2.91 -19.54
N LYS A 97 5.31 -2.42 -19.19
CA LYS A 97 4.93 -0.99 -19.25
C LYS A 97 4.92 -0.30 -17.89
N LEU A 98 5.22 -1.02 -16.83
CA LEU A 98 5.34 -0.43 -15.51
C LEU A 98 6.63 0.39 -15.41
N SER A 99 6.52 1.59 -14.88
CA SER A 99 7.65 2.49 -14.68
C SER A 99 7.99 2.58 -13.20
N LEU A 100 9.22 2.26 -12.84
CA LEU A 100 9.78 2.58 -11.53
C LEU A 100 9.90 4.10 -11.43
N ILE A 101 9.29 4.69 -10.39
CA ILE A 101 9.26 6.14 -10.17
C ILE A 101 9.75 6.57 -8.77
N SER A 102 10.37 5.64 -8.05
CA SER A 102 11.21 5.91 -6.88
C SER A 102 12.68 5.69 -7.23
N THR A 103 13.57 5.89 -6.27
CA THR A 103 15.04 5.88 -6.55
C THR A 103 15.60 4.50 -6.88
N GLY A 104 14.90 3.42 -6.58
CA GLY A 104 15.43 2.05 -6.63
C GLY A 104 16.39 1.71 -5.48
N LYS A 105 16.60 2.64 -4.55
CA LYS A 105 17.48 2.49 -3.38
C LYS A 105 16.67 2.49 -2.10
N GLY A 106 17.22 1.84 -1.06
CA GLY A 106 16.57 1.72 0.23
C GLY A 106 15.20 1.06 0.13
N ARG A 107 14.37 1.24 1.12
CA ARG A 107 12.95 0.86 1.12
C ARG A 107 12.07 2.10 0.93
N THR A 108 11.03 1.99 0.12
CA THR A 108 10.11 3.09 -0.17
C THR A 108 8.68 2.63 0.10
N THR A 109 7.84 3.48 0.68
CA THR A 109 6.46 3.11 1.04
C THR A 109 5.51 4.31 0.93
N CYS A 110 4.20 4.04 0.97
CA CYS A 110 3.12 5.01 1.16
C CYS A 110 3.23 6.22 0.23
N SER A 111 3.10 5.98 -1.07
CA SER A 111 3.17 7.05 -2.06
C SER A 111 1.81 7.72 -2.28
N TRP A 112 1.82 8.98 -2.72
CA TRP A 112 0.61 9.70 -3.11
C TRP A 112 0.90 10.68 -4.25
N PHE A 113 -0.06 10.91 -5.14
CA PHE A 113 0.10 11.94 -6.17
C PHE A 113 0.07 13.34 -5.57
N MET A 114 0.88 14.23 -6.13
CA MET A 114 0.75 15.67 -5.93
C MET A 114 -0.35 16.23 -6.85
N PRO A 115 -0.98 17.38 -6.50
CA PRO A 115 -2.10 17.94 -7.26
C PRO A 115 -1.78 18.28 -8.72
N ASP A 116 -0.50 18.41 -9.07
CA ASP A 116 -0.04 18.70 -10.43
C ASP A 116 -0.12 17.48 -11.37
N ASN A 117 -0.41 16.27 -10.88
CA ASN A 117 -0.38 14.99 -11.59
C ASN A 117 0.95 14.68 -12.30
N LYS A 118 2.02 15.40 -11.95
CA LYS A 118 3.37 15.28 -12.55
C LYS A 118 4.42 14.89 -11.52
N SER A 119 4.09 15.00 -10.27
CA SER A 119 4.92 14.60 -9.13
C SER A 119 4.15 13.75 -8.14
N ILE A 120 4.90 13.01 -7.34
CA ILE A 120 4.41 12.17 -6.25
C ILE A 120 5.17 12.52 -4.97
N LEU A 121 4.57 12.23 -3.83
CA LEU A 121 5.30 12.09 -2.58
C LEU A 121 5.40 10.60 -2.20
N TYR A 122 6.39 10.26 -1.42
CA TYR A 122 6.57 8.93 -0.81
C TYR A 122 7.52 9.01 0.38
N ALA A 123 7.43 8.05 1.29
CA ALA A 123 8.42 7.86 2.34
C ALA A 123 9.53 6.91 1.88
N SER A 124 10.81 7.21 2.22
CA SER A 124 11.93 6.39 1.79
C SER A 124 13.14 6.50 2.72
N THR A 125 13.89 5.40 2.80
CA THR A 125 15.17 5.32 3.54
C THR A 125 16.40 5.55 2.64
N HIS A 126 16.23 5.96 1.39
CA HIS A 126 17.26 5.98 0.34
C HIS A 126 18.44 6.92 0.62
N LEU A 127 18.29 7.90 1.51
CA LEU A 127 19.41 8.76 1.89
C LEU A 127 20.40 8.07 2.83
N VAL A 128 19.95 7.07 3.59
CA VAL A 128 20.77 6.33 4.57
C VAL A 128 21.13 4.95 4.05
N HIS A 129 20.25 4.32 3.28
CA HIS A 129 20.42 2.97 2.79
C HIS A 129 20.45 2.92 1.25
N ASP A 130 21.56 2.48 0.67
CA ASP A 130 21.64 2.17 -0.78
C ASP A 130 20.95 0.85 -1.14
N SER A 131 20.84 -0.07 -0.18
CA SER A 131 20.15 -1.37 -0.30
C SER A 131 18.99 -1.47 0.69
N CYS A 132 18.20 -2.53 0.58
CA CYS A 132 17.07 -2.76 1.47
C CYS A 132 17.55 -2.90 2.93
N PRO A 133 16.99 -2.12 3.87
CA PRO A 133 17.26 -2.33 5.28
C PRO A 133 16.73 -3.70 5.73
N PRO A 134 17.35 -4.33 6.74
CA PRO A 134 16.93 -5.64 7.23
C PRO A 134 15.51 -5.57 7.79
N VAL A 135 14.73 -6.61 7.56
CA VAL A 135 13.40 -6.79 8.18
C VAL A 135 13.61 -7.46 9.54
N PRO A 136 13.05 -6.93 10.64
CA PRO A 136 13.17 -7.55 11.94
C PRO A 136 12.47 -8.91 11.97
N ASP A 137 13.13 -9.91 12.57
CA ASP A 137 12.53 -11.22 12.83
C ASP A 137 12.02 -11.28 14.26
N MET A 138 10.73 -11.20 14.44
CA MET A 138 10.02 -11.33 15.72
C MET A 138 9.32 -12.70 15.88
N GLY A 139 9.78 -13.70 15.12
CA GLY A 139 9.22 -15.05 15.13
C GLY A 139 7.77 -15.06 14.61
N ARG A 140 6.81 -15.38 15.49
CA ARG A 140 5.37 -15.44 15.12
C ARG A 140 4.64 -14.12 15.33
N ARG A 141 5.28 -13.12 15.92
CA ARG A 141 4.69 -11.81 16.19
C ARG A 141 4.74 -10.98 14.90
N TYR A 142 3.59 -10.48 14.47
CA TYR A 142 3.50 -9.62 13.29
C TYR A 142 3.73 -8.18 13.71
N VAL A 143 4.78 -7.56 13.19
CA VAL A 143 5.17 -6.17 13.48
C VAL A 143 5.46 -5.41 12.20
N TRP A 144 5.27 -4.09 12.22
CA TRP A 144 5.76 -3.17 11.21
C TRP A 144 7.00 -2.47 11.72
N SER A 145 8.02 -2.37 10.84
CA SER A 145 9.24 -1.63 11.12
C SER A 145 9.01 -0.14 10.86
N LEU A 146 9.44 0.65 11.83
CA LEU A 146 9.40 2.11 11.78
C LEU A 146 10.81 2.65 11.51
N TYR A 147 11.47 2.17 10.43
CA TYR A 147 12.85 2.56 10.17
C TYR A 147 13.08 4.05 10.42
N ASP A 148 14.04 4.38 11.27
CA ASP A 148 14.38 5.74 11.69
C ASP A 148 14.86 6.65 10.54
N ALA A 149 15.26 6.01 9.45
CA ALA A 149 15.69 6.66 8.21
C ALA A 149 14.54 7.02 7.26
N TYR A 150 13.29 6.76 7.60
CA TYR A 150 12.17 7.17 6.76
C TYR A 150 11.92 8.66 6.85
N ASP A 151 12.08 9.33 5.73
CA ASP A 151 11.65 10.70 5.48
C ASP A 151 10.73 10.77 4.26
N ILE A 152 9.96 11.85 4.14
CA ILE A 152 9.02 12.11 3.06
C ILE A 152 9.69 12.95 1.97
N PHE A 153 9.59 12.47 0.73
CA PHE A 153 10.19 13.10 -0.45
C PHE A 153 9.15 13.40 -1.51
N VAL A 154 9.41 14.41 -2.33
CA VAL A 154 8.71 14.66 -3.59
C VAL A 154 9.62 14.28 -4.75
N ALA A 155 9.09 13.51 -5.71
CA ALA A 155 9.78 13.14 -6.94
C ALA A 155 8.90 13.38 -8.17
N ASP A 156 9.52 13.52 -9.34
CA ASP A 156 8.78 13.49 -10.61
C ASP A 156 8.45 12.06 -11.05
N LEU A 157 7.59 11.92 -12.05
CA LEU A 157 7.18 10.60 -12.58
C LEU A 157 8.29 9.88 -13.38
N LYS A 158 9.53 10.38 -13.31
CA LYS A 158 10.74 9.72 -13.85
C LYS A 158 11.66 9.22 -12.74
N GLY A 159 11.24 9.36 -11.46
CA GLY A 159 12.01 8.93 -10.29
C GLY A 159 13.06 9.95 -9.83
N ASN A 160 13.10 11.17 -10.38
CA ASN A 160 14.02 12.19 -9.90
C ASN A 160 13.47 12.86 -8.64
N VAL A 161 14.17 12.72 -7.53
CA VAL A 161 13.84 13.43 -6.27
C VAL A 161 13.99 14.93 -6.48
N LYS A 162 12.96 15.67 -6.13
CA LYS A 162 12.89 17.14 -6.25
C LYS A 162 13.08 17.84 -4.91
N LYS A 163 12.55 17.25 -3.85
CA LYS A 163 12.58 17.83 -2.51
C LYS A 163 12.46 16.77 -1.43
N GLN A 164 13.17 16.94 -0.34
CA GLN A 164 12.92 16.31 0.95
C GLN A 164 11.98 17.21 1.74
N LEU A 165 10.85 16.68 2.22
CA LEU A 165 9.85 17.45 2.96
C LEU A 165 10.04 17.36 4.47
N THR A 166 10.55 16.22 4.97
CA THR A 166 10.84 16.00 6.38
C THR A 166 12.30 15.64 6.58
N ASN A 167 12.82 15.98 7.74
CA ASN A 167 14.17 15.68 8.21
C ASN A 167 14.16 15.73 9.75
N SER A 168 13.19 15.07 10.35
CA SER A 168 13.10 14.97 11.80
C SER A 168 13.74 13.66 12.29
N PRO A 169 14.17 13.57 13.53
CA PRO A 169 14.61 12.30 14.09
C PRO A 169 13.49 11.25 14.01
N ARG A 170 13.88 10.00 13.68
CA ARG A 170 13.01 8.84 13.60
C ARG A 170 12.03 8.89 12.42
N TYR A 171 10.98 8.11 12.48
CA TYR A 171 10.03 7.77 11.42
C TYR A 171 9.12 8.93 11.00
N ASP A 172 9.12 9.28 9.72
CA ASP A 172 8.14 10.13 9.04
C ASP A 172 7.64 9.42 7.78
N ALA A 173 6.37 8.99 7.74
CA ALA A 173 5.80 8.25 6.61
C ALA A 173 4.25 8.36 6.54
N GLU A 174 3.63 7.48 5.74
CA GLU A 174 2.18 7.35 5.58
C GLU A 174 1.50 8.67 5.16
N ALA A 175 2.17 9.42 4.29
CA ALA A 175 1.72 10.74 3.89
C ALA A 175 0.65 10.68 2.80
N THR A 176 -0.43 11.44 2.97
CA THR A 176 -1.48 11.66 1.98
C THR A 176 -1.74 13.14 1.74
N VAL A 177 -2.24 13.50 0.56
CA VAL A 177 -2.48 14.89 0.17
C VAL A 177 -3.97 15.19 0.23
N SER A 178 -4.33 16.33 0.79
CA SER A 178 -5.68 16.86 0.79
C SER A 178 -6.23 17.00 -0.64
N PRO A 179 -7.47 16.60 -0.94
CA PRO A 179 -8.10 16.84 -2.23
C PRO A 179 -8.15 18.32 -2.65
N LYS A 180 -8.07 19.25 -1.69
CA LYS A 180 -7.94 20.69 -1.96
C LYS A 180 -6.56 21.07 -2.52
N GLY A 181 -5.57 20.17 -2.43
CA GLY A 181 -4.21 20.43 -2.88
C GLY A 181 -3.46 21.46 -2.03
N ASP A 182 -3.76 21.54 -0.75
CA ASP A 182 -3.23 22.57 0.15
C ASP A 182 -2.42 22.01 1.34
N LYS A 183 -2.70 20.80 1.78
CA LYS A 183 -2.06 20.16 2.94
C LYS A 183 -1.67 18.73 2.66
N ILE A 184 -0.64 18.29 3.38
CA ILE A 184 -0.23 16.89 3.55
C ILE A 184 -0.53 16.52 4.99
N ILE A 185 -1.10 15.32 5.22
CA ILE A 185 -1.17 14.67 6.54
C ILE A 185 -0.24 13.46 6.53
N PHE A 186 0.46 13.21 7.62
CA PHE A 186 1.43 12.12 7.70
C PHE A 186 1.58 11.63 9.15
N THR A 187 2.14 10.44 9.31
CA THR A 187 2.48 9.83 10.61
C THR A 187 3.93 10.13 10.95
N SER A 188 4.18 10.52 12.20
CA SER A 188 5.53 10.86 12.69
C SER A 188 5.77 10.38 14.12
N LEU A 189 7.00 9.92 14.37
CA LEU A 189 7.48 9.50 15.70
C LEU A 189 8.33 10.60 16.39
N ARG A 190 8.31 11.84 15.88
CA ARG A 190 9.16 12.96 16.34
C ARG A 190 8.98 13.35 17.80
N THR A 191 7.82 13.10 18.38
CA THR A 191 7.53 13.39 19.80
C THR A 191 7.69 12.18 20.72
N GLY A 192 8.13 11.02 20.18
CA GLY A 192 8.31 9.77 20.92
C GLY A 192 7.05 8.90 20.97
N ASP A 193 5.98 9.31 20.27
CA ASP A 193 4.77 8.51 20.01
C ASP A 193 4.38 8.64 18.53
N LEU A 194 3.66 7.65 17.99
CA LEU A 194 3.18 7.68 16.61
C LEU A 194 1.93 8.56 16.54
N GLU A 195 2.11 9.76 16.03
CA GLU A 195 1.08 10.78 15.97
C GLU A 195 0.87 11.31 14.55
N LEU A 196 -0.30 11.85 14.27
CA LEU A 196 -0.60 12.53 13.02
C LEU A 196 -0.13 13.97 13.04
N TYR A 197 0.46 14.38 11.93
CA TYR A 197 0.90 15.75 11.67
C TYR A 197 0.37 16.22 10.33
N THR A 198 0.16 17.53 10.19
CA THR A 198 -0.06 18.17 8.89
C THR A 198 1.08 19.12 8.55
N MET A 199 1.29 19.34 7.25
CA MET A 199 2.21 20.36 6.71
C MET A 199 1.68 20.92 5.39
N ASN A 200 2.24 22.05 4.95
CA ASN A 200 2.03 22.54 3.59
C ASN A 200 2.65 21.60 2.54
N LEU A 201 2.27 21.71 1.27
CA LEU A 201 2.83 20.89 0.21
C LEU A 201 4.35 21.05 0.02
N ASP A 202 4.90 22.15 0.52
CA ASP A 202 6.33 22.42 0.49
C ASP A 202 7.08 21.99 1.76
N GLY A 203 6.43 21.30 2.70
CA GLY A 203 7.02 20.83 3.95
C GLY A 203 7.06 21.87 5.08
N THR A 204 6.54 23.09 4.84
CA THR A 204 6.46 24.14 5.89
C THR A 204 5.21 23.98 6.77
N GLU A 205 5.15 24.72 7.87
CA GLU A 205 4.01 24.76 8.82
C GLU A 205 3.61 23.39 9.35
N VAL A 206 4.58 22.61 9.80
CA VAL A 206 4.33 21.32 10.45
C VAL A 206 3.55 21.54 11.74
N LYS A 207 2.37 20.90 11.84
CA LYS A 207 1.47 21.00 13.00
C LYS A 207 1.05 19.59 13.45
N GLN A 208 1.16 19.33 14.76
CA GLN A 208 0.65 18.10 15.37
C GLN A 208 -0.89 18.11 15.40
N ILE A 209 -1.52 17.01 15.06
CA ILE A 209 -2.97 16.81 14.99
C ILE A 209 -3.47 15.92 16.12
N THR A 210 -2.78 14.82 16.41
CA THR A 210 -3.12 13.91 17.51
C THR A 210 -2.07 13.99 18.61
N ASN A 211 -2.46 13.68 19.84
CA ASN A 211 -1.59 13.67 21.02
C ASN A 211 -2.19 12.77 22.11
N THR A 212 -2.45 11.52 21.78
CA THR A 212 -3.04 10.55 22.71
C THR A 212 -2.19 9.28 22.71
N PRO A 213 -1.73 8.78 23.86
CA PRO A 213 -0.87 7.61 23.91
C PRO A 213 -1.42 6.41 23.10
N GLY A 214 -0.58 5.88 22.21
CA GLY A 214 -0.91 4.82 21.28
C GLY A 214 -0.64 5.22 19.85
N TYR A 215 -0.78 4.27 18.93
CA TYR A 215 -0.52 4.50 17.52
C TYR A 215 -1.66 5.29 16.87
N ASP A 216 -1.35 6.40 16.25
CA ASP A 216 -2.20 7.13 15.31
C ASP A 216 -1.50 7.19 13.94
N GLY A 217 -2.08 6.61 12.88
CA GLY A 217 -1.41 6.57 11.58
C GLY A 217 -2.30 6.22 10.39
N GLY A 218 -1.73 6.38 9.19
CA GLY A 218 -2.37 6.06 7.92
C GLY A 218 -3.64 6.88 7.66
N ALA A 219 -3.55 8.19 7.81
CA ALA A 219 -4.69 9.09 7.68
C ALA A 219 -4.99 9.47 6.23
N CYS A 220 -6.29 9.57 5.91
CA CYS A 220 -6.79 10.10 4.64
C CYS A 220 -7.79 11.25 4.89
N PHE A 221 -7.81 12.23 3.98
CA PHE A 221 -8.82 13.30 3.99
C PHE A 221 -10.14 12.83 3.35
N SER A 222 -11.25 13.42 3.77
CA SER A 222 -12.53 13.36 3.05
C SER A 222 -12.43 14.08 1.70
N ALA A 223 -13.31 13.76 0.75
CA ALA A 223 -13.31 14.34 -0.59
C ALA A 223 -13.39 15.87 -0.60
N ASP A 224 -14.07 16.47 0.39
CA ASP A 224 -14.15 17.92 0.59
C ASP A 224 -12.99 18.51 1.42
N GLY A 225 -12.07 17.66 1.90
CA GLY A 225 -10.91 18.04 2.71
C GLY A 225 -11.26 18.63 4.07
N THR A 226 -12.47 18.40 4.59
CA THR A 226 -12.91 18.97 5.89
C THR A 226 -12.73 18.00 7.04
N LYS A 227 -12.59 16.70 6.77
CA LYS A 227 -12.42 15.64 7.76
C LYS A 227 -11.19 14.80 7.45
N ILE A 228 -10.73 14.08 8.46
CA ILE A 228 -9.72 13.03 8.36
C ILE A 228 -10.24 11.74 8.98
N VAL A 229 -9.77 10.62 8.45
CA VAL A 229 -9.99 9.27 8.98
C VAL A 229 -8.64 8.57 9.09
N TRP A 230 -8.43 7.81 10.17
CA TRP A 230 -7.16 7.08 10.39
C TRP A 230 -7.38 5.81 11.20
N ARG A 231 -6.34 4.99 11.34
CA ARG A 231 -6.32 3.86 12.26
C ARG A 231 -5.59 4.23 13.55
N ALA A 232 -6.09 3.78 14.69
CA ALA A 232 -5.44 4.05 15.96
C ALA A 232 -5.54 2.90 16.94
N SER A 233 -4.50 2.74 17.77
CA SER A 233 -4.56 1.92 18.99
C SER A 233 -4.73 2.82 20.21
N ARG A 234 -5.35 2.25 21.25
CA ARG A 234 -5.49 2.92 22.54
C ARG A 234 -5.20 1.90 23.65
N PRO A 235 -3.96 1.86 24.17
CA PRO A 235 -3.61 1.02 25.31
C PRO A 235 -4.56 1.27 26.48
N LYS A 236 -5.12 0.19 27.04
CA LYS A 236 -6.18 0.26 28.05
C LYS A 236 -5.64 0.37 29.47
N ASP A 237 -4.41 -0.05 29.69
CA ASP A 237 -3.74 -0.04 30.98
C ASP A 237 -2.23 0.17 30.83
N ASP A 238 -1.55 0.28 31.97
CA ASP A 238 -0.09 0.52 32.01
C ASP A 238 0.72 -0.63 31.40
N ALA A 239 0.22 -1.85 31.42
CA ALA A 239 0.91 -3.01 30.85
C ALA A 239 0.87 -2.98 29.31
N GLU A 240 -0.32 -2.69 28.72
CA GLU A 240 -0.46 -2.50 27.28
C GLU A 240 0.34 -1.29 26.79
N LEU A 241 0.30 -0.17 27.55
CA LEU A 241 1.09 1.03 27.20
C LEU A 241 2.60 0.74 27.25
N LYS A 242 3.04 -0.01 28.26
CA LYS A 242 4.45 -0.42 28.35
C LYS A 242 4.84 -1.30 27.18
N ALA A 243 4.03 -2.31 26.84
CA ALA A 243 4.31 -3.22 25.71
C ALA A 243 4.37 -2.48 24.37
N TYR A 244 3.52 -1.49 24.17
CA TYR A 244 3.56 -0.61 23.00
C TYR A 244 4.85 0.21 22.95
N LYS A 245 5.23 0.87 24.06
CA LYS A 245 6.47 1.65 24.16
C LYS A 245 7.74 0.81 24.00
N ASP A 246 7.76 -0.39 24.58
CA ASP A 246 8.88 -1.34 24.44
C ASP A 246 9.12 -1.75 22.96
N LEU A 247 8.07 -1.73 22.11
CA LEU A 247 8.19 -1.93 20.66
C LEU A 247 8.67 -0.65 19.95
N LEU A 248 8.13 0.51 20.32
CA LEU A 248 8.57 1.79 19.75
C LEU A 248 10.06 2.05 20.01
N ASP A 249 10.59 1.65 21.17
CA ASP A 249 12.01 1.76 21.52
C ASP A 249 12.90 0.85 20.65
N GLN A 250 12.30 -0.11 19.95
CA GLN A 250 12.94 -0.99 18.98
C GLN A 250 12.57 -0.62 17.52
N ASP A 251 12.01 0.56 17.30
CA ASP A 251 11.50 1.04 16.01
C ASP A 251 10.51 0.07 15.35
N MET A 252 9.57 -0.44 16.14
CA MET A 252 8.52 -1.36 15.71
C MET A 252 7.17 -0.98 16.28
N VAL A 253 6.11 -1.42 15.60
CA VAL A 253 4.73 -1.36 16.10
C VAL A 253 3.98 -2.64 15.73
N GLU A 254 3.06 -3.08 16.59
CA GLU A 254 2.19 -4.22 16.35
C GLU A 254 0.81 -3.74 15.85
N PRO A 255 0.43 -4.02 14.59
CA PRO A 255 -0.79 -3.48 14.00
C PRO A 255 -2.01 -4.38 14.23
N THR A 256 -2.12 -5.02 15.38
CA THR A 256 -3.11 -6.08 15.63
C THR A 256 -4.34 -5.67 16.44
N ASN A 257 -4.32 -4.50 17.06
CA ASN A 257 -5.43 -3.99 17.90
C ASN A 257 -5.65 -2.50 17.56
N LEU A 258 -6.21 -2.27 16.38
CA LEU A 258 -6.44 -0.95 15.82
C LEU A 258 -7.92 -0.75 15.53
N GLU A 259 -8.42 0.45 15.79
CA GLU A 259 -9.77 0.87 15.46
C GLU A 259 -9.74 2.07 14.50
N ILE A 260 -10.84 2.28 13.79
CA ILE A 260 -10.99 3.43 12.90
C ILE A 260 -11.47 4.64 13.71
N TRP A 261 -10.78 5.74 13.53
CA TRP A 261 -11.07 7.04 14.13
C TRP A 261 -11.28 8.09 13.07
N MET A 262 -12.02 9.14 13.38
CA MET A 262 -12.20 10.30 12.51
C MET A 262 -12.21 11.60 13.33
N ALA A 263 -11.90 12.71 12.64
CA ALA A 263 -11.95 14.07 13.21
C ALA A 263 -12.23 15.10 12.11
N ASN A 264 -12.41 16.35 12.47
CA ASN A 264 -12.22 17.46 11.55
C ASN A 264 -10.74 17.51 11.09
N ALA A 265 -10.45 18.12 9.94
CA ALA A 265 -9.11 18.16 9.36
C ALA A 265 -8.06 18.87 10.26
N ASP A 266 -8.50 19.67 11.22
CA ASP A 266 -7.64 20.34 12.20
C ASP A 266 -7.41 19.54 13.49
N GLY A 267 -7.98 18.32 13.58
CA GLY A 267 -7.92 17.40 14.71
C GLY A 267 -9.04 17.59 15.75
N SER A 268 -9.89 18.60 15.61
CA SER A 268 -11.02 18.79 16.51
C SER A 268 -12.10 17.73 16.30
N ASP A 269 -12.95 17.50 17.32
CA ASP A 269 -14.05 16.52 17.31
C ASP A 269 -13.60 15.07 16.99
N ALA A 270 -12.40 14.71 17.45
CA ALA A 270 -11.87 13.35 17.28
C ALA A 270 -12.75 12.32 17.99
N ARG A 271 -13.12 11.26 17.27
CA ARG A 271 -13.94 10.17 17.81
C ARG A 271 -13.63 8.84 17.16
N GLN A 272 -13.82 7.79 17.92
CA GLN A 272 -13.77 6.42 17.45
C GLN A 272 -15.02 6.10 16.62
N VAL A 273 -14.83 5.43 15.46
CA VAL A 273 -15.90 5.00 14.57
C VAL A 273 -16.20 3.52 14.75
N THR A 274 -15.17 2.67 14.89
CA THR A 274 -15.33 1.23 15.04
C THR A 274 -14.92 0.79 16.46
N ASN A 275 -15.52 -0.31 16.93
CA ASN A 275 -15.15 -1.00 18.16
C ASN A 275 -15.25 -2.51 17.92
N LEU A 276 -14.41 -3.01 17.03
CA LEU A 276 -14.46 -4.38 16.51
C LEU A 276 -13.41 -5.29 17.13
N GLY A 277 -12.38 -4.69 17.73
CA GLY A 277 -11.16 -5.39 18.10
C GLY A 277 -10.37 -5.87 16.89
N LYS A 278 -9.25 -6.53 17.13
CA LYS A 278 -8.35 -7.06 16.10
C LYS A 278 -7.75 -5.94 15.19
N ALA A 279 -7.53 -6.23 13.93
CA ALA A 279 -6.87 -5.31 13.01
C ALA A 279 -7.90 -4.66 12.07
N ASN A 280 -8.01 -3.34 12.13
CA ASN A 280 -8.83 -2.51 11.26
C ASN A 280 -7.92 -1.46 10.62
N TRP A 281 -7.69 -1.53 9.29
CA TRP A 281 -6.66 -0.77 8.61
C TRP A 281 -7.19 -0.01 7.38
N ALA A 282 -6.31 0.85 6.84
CA ALA A 282 -6.45 1.52 5.56
C ALA A 282 -7.85 2.15 5.35
N PRO A 283 -8.33 2.99 6.26
CA PRO A 283 -9.63 3.62 6.08
C PRO A 283 -9.58 4.69 4.99
N THR A 284 -10.70 4.83 4.27
CA THR A 284 -10.96 5.93 3.33
C THR A 284 -12.42 6.34 3.38
N PHE A 285 -12.72 7.59 3.05
CA PHE A 285 -14.10 8.05 2.90
C PHE A 285 -14.69 7.63 1.56
N THR A 286 -16.02 7.41 1.52
CA THR A 286 -16.76 7.37 0.26
C THR A 286 -16.71 8.72 -0.45
N PRO A 287 -16.94 8.78 -1.78
CA PRO A 287 -16.92 10.06 -2.51
C PRO A 287 -17.92 11.08 -1.98
N LYS A 288 -19.04 10.65 -1.41
CA LYS A 288 -20.04 11.51 -0.77
C LYS A 288 -19.61 11.98 0.63
N GLY A 289 -18.59 11.37 1.22
CA GLY A 289 -18.10 11.69 2.56
C GLY A 289 -19.06 11.28 3.69
N ASP A 290 -20.04 10.44 3.41
CA ASP A 290 -21.09 9.99 4.34
C ASP A 290 -20.79 8.65 5.01
N LYS A 291 -19.84 7.88 4.47
CA LYS A 291 -19.41 6.59 5.01
C LYS A 291 -17.88 6.44 4.92
N ILE A 292 -17.37 5.44 5.62
CA ILE A 292 -15.96 5.04 5.63
C ILE A 292 -15.87 3.60 5.12
N ILE A 293 -14.90 3.32 4.22
CA ILE A 293 -14.48 1.96 3.85
C ILE A 293 -13.14 1.68 4.53
N PHE A 294 -12.97 0.48 5.02
CA PHE A 294 -11.72 0.02 5.67
C PHE A 294 -11.55 -1.47 5.49
N CYS A 295 -10.34 -1.99 5.68
CA CYS A 295 -10.13 -3.45 5.74
C CYS A 295 -10.10 -3.94 7.18
N SER A 296 -10.58 -5.16 7.40
CA SER A 296 -10.64 -5.76 8.73
C SER A 296 -10.62 -7.28 8.69
N ASN A 297 -10.01 -7.84 9.73
CA ASN A 297 -10.08 -9.28 10.03
C ASN A 297 -10.98 -9.59 11.24
N TYR A 298 -11.89 -8.71 11.62
CA TYR A 298 -12.69 -8.87 12.86
C TYR A 298 -13.54 -10.14 12.89
N LYS A 299 -13.95 -10.66 11.74
CA LYS A 299 -14.68 -11.94 11.63
C LYS A 299 -13.76 -13.16 11.66
N SER A 300 -12.46 -12.99 11.55
CA SER A 300 -11.51 -14.09 11.50
C SER A 300 -11.11 -14.56 12.90
N GLU A 301 -11.05 -15.88 13.11
CA GLU A 301 -10.54 -16.45 14.34
C GLU A 301 -9.00 -16.53 14.37
N ARG A 302 -8.35 -16.57 13.19
CA ARG A 302 -6.92 -16.89 13.04
C ARG A 302 -6.07 -15.76 12.41
N GLY A 303 -6.62 -14.53 12.30
CA GLY A 303 -5.93 -13.40 11.69
C GLY A 303 -6.22 -13.19 10.20
N PHE A 304 -6.69 -14.19 9.47
CA PHE A 304 -7.17 -14.16 8.08
C PHE A 304 -8.55 -14.84 7.99
N PRO A 305 -9.42 -14.42 7.03
CA PRO A 305 -9.21 -13.41 6.00
C PRO A 305 -9.29 -11.97 6.53
N PHE A 306 -8.73 -11.05 5.72
CA PHE A 306 -9.07 -9.63 5.75
C PHE A 306 -10.04 -9.35 4.60
N ASN A 307 -11.08 -8.60 4.87
CA ASN A 307 -12.03 -8.13 3.85
C ASN A 307 -12.30 -6.64 4.01
N LEU A 308 -12.84 -6.02 2.97
CA LEU A 308 -13.28 -4.63 3.00
C LEU A 308 -14.69 -4.54 3.61
N TYR A 309 -14.89 -3.53 4.41
CA TYR A 309 -16.15 -3.19 5.06
C TYR A 309 -16.46 -1.72 4.85
N ILE A 310 -17.75 -1.37 4.79
CA ILE A 310 -18.25 -0.01 4.76
C ILE A 310 -19.11 0.25 6.00
N VAL A 311 -19.02 1.44 6.57
CA VAL A 311 -19.72 1.82 7.79
C VAL A 311 -20.14 3.29 7.73
N ASN A 312 -21.25 3.66 8.35
CA ASN A 312 -21.65 5.05 8.53
C ASN A 312 -20.64 5.79 9.42
N LEU A 313 -20.58 7.12 9.32
CA LEU A 313 -19.67 7.93 10.15
C LEU A 313 -19.92 7.78 11.66
N ASP A 314 -21.12 7.40 12.07
CA ASP A 314 -21.48 7.14 13.48
C ASP A 314 -21.19 5.69 13.95
N GLY A 315 -20.56 4.87 13.09
CA GLY A 315 -20.24 3.47 13.39
C GLY A 315 -21.39 2.49 13.17
N THR A 316 -22.56 2.94 12.73
CA THR A 316 -23.71 2.07 12.44
C THR A 316 -23.74 1.59 10.99
N GLY A 317 -24.61 0.64 10.67
CA GLY A 317 -24.86 0.22 9.28
C GLY A 317 -23.66 -0.44 8.60
N MET A 318 -22.85 -1.18 9.34
CA MET A 318 -21.67 -1.85 8.78
C MET A 318 -22.08 -2.96 7.82
N GLU A 319 -21.48 -2.95 6.62
CA GLU A 319 -21.67 -3.95 5.56
C GLU A 319 -20.32 -4.49 5.09
N GLN A 320 -20.26 -5.77 4.75
CA GLN A 320 -19.07 -6.38 4.12
C GLN A 320 -19.12 -6.18 2.60
N LEU A 321 -18.03 -5.67 2.03
CA LEU A 321 -17.92 -5.34 0.60
C LEU A 321 -17.24 -6.43 -0.21
N THR A 322 -16.21 -7.10 0.34
CA THR A 322 -15.46 -8.14 -0.35
C THR A 322 -15.50 -9.46 0.42
N PHE A 323 -15.34 -10.58 -0.31
CA PHE A 323 -15.63 -11.92 0.24
C PHE A 323 -14.53 -12.94 -0.10
N ASP A 324 -13.31 -12.49 -0.38
CA ASP A 324 -12.17 -13.38 -0.56
C ASP A 324 -11.77 -14.06 0.76
N ASP A 325 -11.25 -15.27 0.70
CA ASP A 325 -10.83 -16.05 1.86
C ASP A 325 -9.37 -15.79 2.29
N GLN A 326 -8.71 -14.77 1.73
CA GLN A 326 -7.32 -14.44 1.99
C GLN A 326 -7.16 -12.99 2.48
N PHE A 327 -6.95 -12.02 1.57
CA PHE A 327 -6.59 -10.65 1.94
C PHE A 327 -7.12 -9.64 0.92
N ASP A 328 -7.95 -8.73 1.38
CA ASP A 328 -8.39 -7.53 0.66
C ASP A 328 -8.08 -6.29 1.50
N SER A 329 -7.38 -5.30 0.95
CA SER A 329 -6.97 -4.09 1.67
C SER A 329 -6.73 -2.89 0.75
N PHE A 330 -6.41 -1.73 1.34
CA PHE A 330 -6.04 -0.49 0.68
C PHE A 330 -7.10 0.01 -0.33
N PRO A 331 -8.35 0.20 0.12
CA PRO A 331 -9.42 0.70 -0.73
C PRO A 331 -9.24 2.19 -1.04
N MET A 332 -9.48 2.59 -2.29
CA MET A 332 -9.53 3.99 -2.67
C MET A 332 -10.47 4.22 -3.86
N PHE A 333 -11.21 5.33 -3.82
CA PHE A 333 -12.02 5.77 -4.95
C PHE A 333 -11.22 6.62 -5.95
N SER A 334 -11.58 6.52 -7.23
CA SER A 334 -11.15 7.52 -8.21
C SER A 334 -11.72 8.90 -7.84
N PRO A 335 -11.08 10.01 -8.27
CA PRO A 335 -11.55 11.36 -7.94
C PRO A 335 -13.00 11.67 -8.38
N ASP A 336 -13.49 11.00 -9.42
CA ASP A 336 -14.88 11.13 -9.89
C ASP A 336 -15.86 10.18 -9.17
N GLY A 337 -15.37 9.36 -8.24
CA GLY A 337 -16.15 8.41 -7.44
C GLY A 337 -16.70 7.21 -8.20
N LYS A 338 -16.35 7.02 -9.48
CA LYS A 338 -16.95 5.97 -10.33
C LYS A 338 -16.15 4.68 -10.33
N LYS A 339 -14.87 4.73 -9.99
CA LYS A 339 -14.00 3.56 -9.93
C LYS A 339 -13.47 3.36 -8.53
N PHE A 340 -13.21 2.11 -8.25
CA PHE A 340 -12.67 1.65 -6.99
C PHE A 340 -11.40 0.85 -7.24
N VAL A 341 -10.35 1.10 -6.48
CA VAL A 341 -9.12 0.31 -6.48
C VAL A 341 -8.93 -0.31 -5.11
N TRP A 342 -8.43 -1.53 -5.06
CA TRP A 342 -8.00 -2.20 -3.85
C TRP A 342 -6.89 -3.20 -4.16
N CYS A 343 -6.24 -3.72 -3.14
CA CYS A 343 -5.24 -4.78 -3.26
C CYS A 343 -5.79 -6.07 -2.69
N SER A 344 -5.54 -7.19 -3.38
CA SER A 344 -6.11 -8.49 -3.03
C SER A 344 -5.15 -9.63 -3.32
N ASN A 345 -5.27 -10.69 -2.52
CA ASN A 345 -4.60 -11.97 -2.76
C ASN A 345 -5.49 -12.96 -3.54
N ARG A 346 -6.65 -12.52 -4.04
CA ARG A 346 -7.51 -13.33 -4.91
C ARG A 346 -6.84 -13.61 -6.26
N HIS A 347 -7.25 -14.67 -6.94
CA HIS A 347 -6.85 -15.00 -8.31
C HIS A 347 -5.31 -14.99 -8.50
N ASN A 348 -4.58 -15.51 -7.52
CA ASN A 348 -3.11 -15.56 -7.50
C ASN A 348 -2.53 -16.97 -7.51
N GLY A 349 -3.35 -18.01 -7.75
CA GLY A 349 -2.91 -19.40 -7.74
C GLY A 349 -2.60 -19.93 -6.33
N ARG A 350 -3.23 -19.39 -5.30
CA ARG A 350 -3.00 -19.74 -3.87
C ARG A 350 -1.58 -19.45 -3.39
N THR A 351 -0.88 -18.51 -4.04
CA THR A 351 0.36 -17.95 -3.53
C THR A 351 0.06 -16.94 -2.41
N ARG A 352 1.09 -16.24 -1.93
CA ARG A 352 0.91 -15.10 -1.01
C ARG A 352 0.98 -13.76 -1.75
N ASP A 353 0.98 -13.79 -3.08
CA ASP A 353 1.08 -12.59 -3.89
C ASP A 353 -0.14 -11.70 -3.69
N THR A 354 0.11 -10.42 -3.49
CA THR A 354 -0.92 -9.37 -3.42
C THR A 354 -0.91 -8.60 -4.72
N ASN A 355 -2.08 -8.36 -5.31
CA ASN A 355 -2.21 -7.69 -6.59
C ASN A 355 -3.19 -6.53 -6.53
N VAL A 356 -3.02 -5.57 -7.43
CA VAL A 356 -3.90 -4.41 -7.59
C VAL A 356 -5.10 -4.79 -8.46
N PHE A 357 -6.29 -4.44 -8.01
CA PHE A 357 -7.56 -4.62 -8.71
C PHE A 357 -8.29 -3.29 -8.87
N ILE A 358 -9.00 -3.15 -9.98
CA ILE A 358 -9.90 -2.02 -10.26
C ILE A 358 -11.29 -2.56 -10.57
N ALA A 359 -12.32 -1.86 -10.10
CA ALA A 359 -13.71 -2.10 -10.46
C ALA A 359 -14.44 -0.79 -10.79
N ASP A 360 -15.58 -0.91 -11.44
CA ASP A 360 -16.59 0.14 -11.45
C ASP A 360 -17.40 0.05 -10.16
N TRP A 361 -17.66 1.21 -9.52
CA TRP A 361 -18.40 1.30 -8.27
C TRP A 361 -19.90 1.48 -8.53
N ILE A 362 -20.71 0.74 -7.81
CA ILE A 362 -22.19 0.89 -7.75
C ILE A 362 -22.57 1.26 -6.32
N ASP A 363 -23.32 2.37 -6.18
CA ASP A 363 -23.84 2.86 -4.88
C ASP A 363 -24.87 1.91 -4.25
#